data_6f4d51dfef08bb667c06e71c18c56537
#
_entry.id   6f4d51dfef08bb667c06e71c18c56537
#
_cell.length_a   1.000
_cell.length_b   1.000
_cell.length_c   1.000
_cell.angle_alpha   90.00
_cell.angle_beta   90.00
_cell.angle_gamma   90.00
#
_symmetry.space_group_name_H-M   'P 1'
#
loop_
_entity.id
_entity.type
_entity.pdbx_description
1 polymer ?
#
loop_
_entity_poly.entity_id
_entity_poly.type
_entity_poly.pdbx_seq_one_letter_code
_entity_poly.pdbx_strand_id
1 'polypeptide(L)'
;MKTYTFGTLMDGSEVNAYTLESDHISVNILNYGGILQKFLVNGTDIVCGYDSPVDYQNSAGYQGAIIGRYANRIRQGSFSLDDGTVYQLAKNENSTTHLHGGTSGFDQKLWKAAPFSDNGCEGLSLFYISPDGEEGYPGTVCAQVTYKLSGKQFSIR
;
A
#
# COMPACT_ATOMS: atom_id res chain seq x y z
N MET A 1 0.22 20.54 -0.16
CA MET A 1 0.71 19.19 -0.60
C MET A 1 1.76 19.34 -1.67
N LYS A 2 2.84 18.56 -1.63
CA LYS A 2 3.92 18.51 -2.63
C LYS A 2 3.91 17.13 -3.30
N THR A 3 4.26 17.08 -4.58
CA THR A 3 4.41 15.81 -5.32
C THR A 3 5.76 15.84 -6.03
N TYR A 4 6.48 14.71 -5.99
CA TYR A 4 7.76 14.55 -6.69
C TYR A 4 8.01 13.08 -7.06
N THR A 5 8.88 12.86 -8.04
CA THR A 5 9.34 11.51 -8.38
C THR A 5 10.24 11.00 -7.28
N PHE A 6 9.83 9.93 -6.59
CA PHE A 6 10.61 9.27 -5.54
C PHE A 6 11.72 8.40 -6.12
N GLY A 7 11.49 7.83 -7.30
CA GLY A 7 12.44 7.00 -8.04
C GLY A 7 11.73 6.07 -9.01
N THR A 8 12.44 5.02 -9.42
CA THR A 8 11.92 4.02 -10.38
C THR A 8 12.04 2.61 -9.80
N LEU A 9 11.06 1.77 -10.13
CA LEU A 9 11.09 0.33 -9.88
C LEU A 9 12.08 -0.36 -10.83
N MET A 10 12.39 -1.63 -10.57
CA MET A 10 13.31 -2.42 -11.41
C MET A 10 12.82 -2.59 -12.86
N ASP A 11 11.51 -2.51 -13.11
CA ASP A 11 10.91 -2.56 -14.45
C ASP A 11 10.90 -1.20 -15.17
N GLY A 12 11.44 -0.14 -14.54
CA GLY A 12 11.46 1.21 -15.07
C GLY A 12 10.22 2.05 -14.75
N SER A 13 9.21 1.50 -14.08
CA SER A 13 8.01 2.23 -13.68
C SER A 13 8.33 3.31 -12.65
N GLU A 14 7.79 4.51 -12.84
CA GLU A 14 7.99 5.64 -11.94
C GLU A 14 7.15 5.53 -10.67
N VAL A 15 7.78 5.77 -9.53
CA VAL A 15 7.12 5.90 -8.22
C VAL A 15 7.10 7.37 -7.82
N ASN A 16 5.90 7.86 -7.52
CA ASN A 16 5.67 9.22 -7.06
C ASN A 16 5.40 9.26 -5.55
N ALA A 17 5.96 10.28 -4.91
CA ALA A 17 5.72 10.61 -3.52
C ALA A 17 4.81 11.83 -3.39
N TYR A 18 3.93 11.78 -2.40
CA TYR A 18 2.95 12.81 -2.07
C TYR A 18 3.15 13.22 -0.62
N THR A 19 3.52 14.47 -0.38
CA THR A 19 3.73 15.00 0.98
C THR A 19 2.53 15.81 1.43
N LEU A 20 1.89 15.38 2.51
CA LEU A 20 0.87 16.13 3.25
C LEU A 20 1.56 16.84 4.41
N GLU A 21 1.28 18.13 4.61
CA GLU A 21 1.96 18.93 5.64
C GLU A 21 0.97 19.73 6.48
N SER A 22 1.28 19.83 7.77
CA SER A 22 0.69 20.78 8.72
C SER A 22 1.81 21.36 9.59
N ASP A 23 1.49 22.25 10.53
CA ASP A 23 2.49 22.88 11.42
C ASP A 23 3.30 21.87 12.25
N HIS A 24 2.76 20.68 12.51
CA HIS A 24 3.35 19.69 13.40
C HIS A 24 3.63 18.34 12.76
N ILE A 25 2.99 18.04 11.62
CA ILE A 25 3.01 16.73 10.99
C ILE A 25 3.38 16.89 9.51
N SER A 26 4.31 16.07 9.06
CA SER A 26 4.59 15.89 7.64
C SER A 26 4.58 14.39 7.31
N VAL A 27 3.79 14.02 6.32
CA VAL A 27 3.59 12.61 5.93
C VAL A 27 3.92 12.44 4.47
N ASN A 28 4.80 11.51 4.15
CA ASN A 28 5.16 11.16 2.78
C ASN A 28 4.57 9.81 2.40
N ILE A 29 3.75 9.79 1.35
CA ILE A 29 3.02 8.60 0.88
C ILE A 29 3.45 8.30 -0.55
N LEU A 30 3.76 7.04 -0.85
CA LEU A 30 4.10 6.58 -2.19
C LEU A 30 2.86 6.01 -2.89
N ASN A 31 2.77 6.21 -4.22
CA ASN A 31 1.79 5.49 -5.02
C ASN A 31 2.15 4.02 -5.25
N TYR A 32 3.37 3.59 -4.94
CA TYR A 32 3.76 2.19 -4.88
C TYR A 32 3.38 1.61 -3.51
N GLY A 33 2.57 0.57 -3.51
CA GLY A 33 2.11 -0.10 -2.29
C GLY A 33 1.26 0.74 -1.34
N GLY A 34 0.90 1.99 -1.70
CA GLY A 34 0.29 2.94 -0.78
C GLY A 34 1.18 3.23 0.44
N ILE A 35 2.49 3.11 0.27
CA ILE A 35 3.45 3.09 1.39
C ILE A 35 3.50 4.43 2.12
N LEU A 36 3.35 4.37 3.45
CA LEU A 36 3.68 5.47 4.35
C LEU A 36 5.21 5.48 4.54
N GLN A 37 5.91 6.25 3.66
CA GLN A 37 7.37 6.24 3.58
C GLN A 37 8.01 6.99 4.73
N LYS A 38 7.40 8.12 5.14
CA LYS A 38 7.90 8.98 6.21
C LYS A 38 6.74 9.59 6.98
N PHE A 39 6.90 9.70 8.30
CA PHE A 39 5.93 10.37 9.16
C PHE A 39 6.67 11.18 10.23
N LEU A 40 6.76 12.48 10.00
CA LEU A 40 7.40 13.39 10.92
C LEU A 40 6.38 13.98 11.90
N VAL A 41 6.69 13.90 13.18
CA VAL A 41 5.96 14.60 14.24
C VAL A 41 6.94 15.56 14.91
N ASN A 42 6.72 16.85 14.80
CA ASN A 42 7.62 17.91 15.27
C ASN A 42 9.09 17.66 14.79
N GLY A 43 9.25 17.23 13.55
CA GLY A 43 10.55 16.95 12.93
C GLY A 43 11.17 15.59 13.22
N THR A 44 10.57 14.78 14.11
CA THR A 44 11.04 13.41 14.39
C THR A 44 10.28 12.41 13.53
N ASP A 45 11.02 11.59 12.76
CA ASP A 45 10.42 10.49 12.00
C ASP A 45 10.04 9.34 12.92
N ILE A 46 8.80 8.87 12.82
CA ILE A 46 8.24 7.84 13.69
C ILE A 46 7.90 6.53 12.95
N VAL A 47 8.30 6.42 11.67
CA VAL A 47 8.12 5.20 10.88
C VAL A 47 9.45 4.74 10.29
N CYS A 48 9.50 3.46 9.92
CA CYS A 48 10.66 2.87 9.24
C CYS A 48 10.41 2.84 7.75
N GLY A 49 11.01 3.75 6.98
CA GLY A 49 10.93 3.80 5.52
C GLY A 49 12.30 3.58 4.87
N TYR A 50 12.28 3.26 3.58
CA TYR A 50 13.47 3.23 2.73
C TYR A 50 13.55 4.50 1.87
N ASP A 51 14.75 4.77 1.32
CA ASP A 51 15.01 5.97 0.53
C ASP A 51 14.91 5.74 -0.99
N SER A 52 14.63 4.50 -1.42
CA SER A 52 14.42 4.18 -2.84
C SER A 52 13.32 3.14 -3.06
N PRO A 53 12.64 3.13 -4.23
CA PRO A 53 11.67 2.10 -4.57
C PRO A 53 12.28 0.69 -4.64
N VAL A 54 13.52 0.59 -5.09
CA VAL A 54 14.25 -0.68 -5.23
C VAL A 54 14.51 -1.32 -3.87
N ASP A 55 14.75 -0.53 -2.82
CA ASP A 55 14.92 -1.06 -1.46
C ASP A 55 13.63 -1.69 -0.94
N TYR A 56 12.47 -1.09 -1.27
CA TYR A 56 11.16 -1.70 -0.97
C TYR A 56 10.94 -3.01 -1.74
N GLN A 57 11.34 -3.08 -3.03
CA GLN A 57 11.21 -4.32 -3.83
C GLN A 57 12.12 -5.44 -3.31
N ASN A 58 13.31 -5.10 -2.79
CA ASN A 58 14.27 -6.05 -2.25
C ASN A 58 14.00 -6.44 -0.79
N SER A 59 13.15 -5.70 -0.10
CA SER A 59 12.82 -5.96 1.30
C SER A 59 11.88 -7.16 1.43
N ALA A 60 12.14 -8.01 2.42
CA ALA A 60 11.20 -9.03 2.85
C ALA A 60 10.10 -8.51 3.77
N GLY A 61 10.14 -7.22 4.11
CA GLY A 61 9.17 -6.55 5.00
C GLY A 61 8.09 -5.81 4.23
N TYR A 62 7.06 -5.42 4.96
CA TYR A 62 5.88 -4.72 4.44
C TYR A 62 5.77 -3.32 5.05
N GLN A 63 6.93 -2.67 5.30
CA GLN A 63 7.00 -1.40 6.02
C GLN A 63 6.11 -0.32 5.39
N GLY A 64 5.12 0.12 6.15
CA GLY A 64 4.20 1.19 5.77
C GLY A 64 3.22 0.87 4.65
N ALA A 65 3.25 -0.34 4.08
CA ALA A 65 2.47 -0.71 2.90
C ALA A 65 1.01 -1.06 3.22
N ILE A 66 0.14 -0.87 2.22
CA ILE A 66 -1.24 -1.37 2.24
C ILE A 66 -1.23 -2.86 1.91
N ILE A 67 -1.83 -3.66 2.78
CA ILE A 67 -1.90 -5.10 2.65
C ILE A 67 -3.24 -5.53 2.05
N GLY A 68 -3.20 -6.39 1.08
CA GLY A 68 -4.38 -6.94 0.39
C GLY A 68 -4.00 -7.95 -0.71
N ARG A 69 -5.01 -8.74 -1.17
CA ARG A 69 -6.42 -8.65 -0.76
C ARG A 69 -6.70 -9.08 0.68
N TYR A 70 -5.98 -10.09 1.20
CA TYR A 70 -6.15 -10.61 2.54
C TYR A 70 -4.93 -10.31 3.40
N ALA A 71 -5.14 -9.68 4.54
CA ALA A 71 -4.08 -9.37 5.48
C ALA A 71 -3.76 -10.58 6.36
N ASN A 72 -2.46 -10.75 6.71
CA ASN A 72 -1.96 -11.86 7.48
C ASN A 72 -2.08 -13.20 6.74
N ARG A 73 -2.40 -14.31 7.37
CA ARG A 73 -2.14 -15.66 6.86
C ARG A 73 -3.40 -16.43 6.51
N ILE A 74 -3.34 -17.10 5.34
CA ILE A 74 -4.28 -18.18 4.99
C ILE A 74 -3.53 -19.49 5.03
N ARG A 75 -3.93 -20.36 5.99
CA ARG A 75 -3.31 -21.66 6.21
C ARG A 75 -3.39 -22.52 4.94
N GLN A 76 -2.28 -23.16 4.58
CA GLN A 76 -2.13 -23.98 3.37
C GLN A 76 -2.41 -23.25 2.05
N GLY A 77 -2.54 -21.91 2.07
CA GLY A 77 -2.85 -21.11 0.88
C GLY A 77 -4.16 -21.53 0.23
N SER A 78 -5.17 -21.93 1.01
CA SER A 78 -6.44 -22.41 0.47
C SER A 78 -7.62 -21.96 1.32
N PHE A 79 -8.71 -21.60 0.68
CA PHE A 79 -10.00 -21.30 1.32
C PHE A 79 -11.16 -21.75 0.42
N SER A 80 -12.35 -21.89 0.98
CA SER A 80 -13.58 -22.15 0.23
C SER A 80 -14.61 -21.07 0.48
N LEU A 81 -15.45 -20.82 -0.51
CA LEU A 81 -16.64 -19.99 -0.38
C LEU A 81 -17.88 -20.86 -0.11
N ASP A 82 -19.01 -20.20 0.17
CA ASP A 82 -20.25 -20.86 0.59
C ASP A 82 -20.84 -21.80 -0.49
N ASP A 83 -20.47 -21.60 -1.75
CA ASP A 83 -20.84 -22.48 -2.88
C ASP A 83 -20.01 -23.79 -2.94
N GLY A 84 -19.05 -23.96 -2.03
CA GLY A 84 -18.15 -25.10 -1.97
C GLY A 84 -16.94 -25.01 -2.90
N THR A 85 -16.80 -23.93 -3.69
CA THR A 85 -15.64 -23.73 -4.56
C THR A 85 -14.38 -23.51 -3.71
N VAL A 86 -13.33 -24.29 -4.00
CA VAL A 86 -12.04 -24.19 -3.31
C VAL A 86 -11.07 -23.38 -4.16
N TYR A 87 -10.48 -22.35 -3.55
CA TYR A 87 -9.48 -21.48 -4.17
C TYR A 87 -8.10 -21.81 -3.64
N GLN A 88 -7.14 -21.91 -4.57
CA GLN A 88 -5.74 -22.16 -4.26
C GLN A 88 -4.94 -20.87 -4.50
N LEU A 89 -4.22 -20.41 -3.49
CA LEU A 89 -3.41 -19.20 -3.49
C LEU A 89 -1.92 -19.54 -3.50
N ALA A 90 -1.10 -18.58 -3.90
CA ALA A 90 0.35 -18.70 -3.77
C ALA A 90 0.76 -18.94 -2.31
N LYS A 91 1.70 -19.86 -2.11
CA LYS A 91 2.29 -20.18 -0.78
C LYS A 91 3.61 -19.44 -0.64
N ASN A 92 3.54 -18.14 -0.44
CA ASN A 92 4.69 -17.25 -0.42
C ASN A 92 5.41 -17.18 0.94
N GLU A 93 4.90 -17.90 1.96
CA GLU A 93 5.58 -18.05 3.24
C GLU A 93 5.87 -19.53 3.53
N ASN A 94 7.16 -19.88 3.65
CA ASN A 94 7.65 -21.23 3.99
C ASN A 94 7.06 -22.36 3.09
N SER A 95 6.62 -22.05 1.87
CA SER A 95 5.97 -22.97 0.94
C SER A 95 4.70 -23.66 1.49
N THR A 96 4.14 -23.15 2.57
CA THR A 96 2.98 -23.73 3.24
C THR A 96 1.83 -22.77 3.44
N THR A 97 2.12 -21.47 3.51
CA THR A 97 1.16 -20.45 3.93
C THR A 97 1.10 -19.34 2.90
N HIS A 98 -0.09 -18.81 2.64
CA HIS A 98 -0.28 -17.57 1.91
C HIS A 98 -0.22 -16.41 2.91
N LEU A 99 0.61 -15.42 2.62
CA LEU A 99 0.84 -14.26 3.50
C LEU A 99 0.56 -12.96 2.75
N HIS A 100 -0.18 -12.06 3.38
CA HIS A 100 -0.33 -10.66 3.00
C HIS A 100 -0.74 -10.40 1.54
N GLY A 101 -1.60 -11.27 0.97
CA GLY A 101 -2.13 -11.09 -0.37
C GLY A 101 -1.32 -11.74 -1.49
N GLY A 102 -0.22 -12.43 -1.15
CA GLY A 102 0.52 -13.27 -2.10
C GLY A 102 1.90 -12.76 -2.47
N THR A 103 2.41 -13.25 -3.58
CA THR A 103 3.74 -12.94 -4.08
C THR A 103 3.81 -11.52 -4.63
N SER A 104 2.71 -11.03 -5.20
CA SER A 104 2.56 -9.67 -5.73
C SER A 104 1.24 -9.08 -5.20
N GLY A 105 1.19 -8.85 -3.88
CA GLY A 105 0.05 -8.26 -3.20
C GLY A 105 -0.09 -6.75 -3.43
N PHE A 106 -0.99 -6.11 -2.71
CA PHE A 106 -1.27 -4.66 -2.82
C PHE A 106 -0.08 -3.78 -2.46
N ASP A 107 0.83 -4.29 -1.65
CA ASP A 107 2.11 -3.69 -1.27
C ASP A 107 3.07 -3.48 -2.45
N GLN A 108 2.91 -4.26 -3.53
CA GLN A 108 3.75 -4.22 -4.72
C GLN A 108 3.05 -3.64 -5.95
N LYS A 109 1.91 -3.00 -5.79
CA LYS A 109 1.16 -2.39 -6.90
C LYS A 109 1.39 -0.89 -7.01
N LEU A 110 1.38 -0.39 -8.23
CA LEU A 110 1.28 1.05 -8.48
C LEU A 110 -0.19 1.45 -8.43
N TRP A 111 -0.53 2.29 -7.48
CA TRP A 111 -1.88 2.82 -7.29
C TRP A 111 -2.07 4.11 -8.08
N LYS A 112 -3.26 4.30 -8.62
CA LYS A 112 -3.65 5.59 -9.21
C LYS A 112 -3.90 6.58 -8.08
N ALA A 113 -3.17 7.69 -8.10
CA ALA A 113 -3.24 8.71 -7.06
C ALA A 113 -4.14 9.87 -7.48
N ALA A 114 -4.97 10.34 -6.55
CA ALA A 114 -5.80 11.52 -6.68
C ALA A 114 -5.64 12.41 -5.44
N PRO A 115 -4.76 13.41 -5.51
CA PRO A 115 -4.60 14.40 -4.46
C PRO A 115 -5.84 15.29 -4.35
N PHE A 116 -6.16 15.73 -3.13
CA PHE A 116 -7.23 16.70 -2.88
C PHE A 116 -6.90 17.64 -1.72
N SER A 117 -7.54 18.80 -1.73
CA SER A 117 -7.52 19.75 -0.61
C SER A 117 -8.93 20.27 -0.39
N ASP A 118 -9.40 20.24 0.85
CA ASP A 118 -10.73 20.70 1.22
C ASP A 118 -10.72 21.26 2.65
N ASN A 119 -11.22 22.51 2.81
CA ASN A 119 -11.43 23.17 4.10
C ASN A 119 -10.23 23.10 5.06
N GLY A 120 -9.03 23.35 4.55
CA GLY A 120 -7.79 23.32 5.34
C GLY A 120 -7.28 21.90 5.66
N CYS A 121 -7.84 20.88 5.03
CA CYS A 121 -7.35 19.52 5.07
C CYS A 121 -6.63 19.20 3.78
N GLU A 122 -5.49 18.53 3.86
CA GLU A 122 -4.81 17.91 2.72
C GLU A 122 -5.08 16.41 2.70
N GLY A 123 -5.23 15.83 1.52
CA GLY A 123 -5.47 14.41 1.39
C GLY A 123 -5.01 13.81 0.07
N LEU A 124 -4.86 12.49 0.09
CA LEU A 124 -4.53 11.67 -1.06
C LEU A 124 -5.44 10.45 -1.08
N SER A 125 -6.15 10.26 -2.18
CA SER A 125 -6.87 9.01 -2.44
C SER A 125 -6.06 8.16 -3.41
N LEU A 126 -5.83 6.91 -3.05
CA LEU A 126 -5.18 5.91 -3.89
C LEU A 126 -6.22 4.88 -4.32
N PHE A 127 -6.19 4.50 -5.59
CA PHE A 127 -7.13 3.55 -6.20
C PHE A 127 -6.35 2.44 -6.88
N TYR A 128 -6.79 1.20 -6.67
CA TYR A 128 -6.29 0.03 -7.37
C TYR A 128 -7.45 -0.88 -7.76
N ILE A 129 -7.44 -1.38 -9.00
CA ILE A 129 -8.36 -2.41 -9.45
C ILE A 129 -7.60 -3.71 -9.53
N SER A 130 -7.88 -4.61 -8.59
CA SER A 130 -7.35 -5.95 -8.56
C SER A 130 -8.27 -6.84 -9.43
N PRO A 131 -7.78 -7.36 -10.58
CA PRO A 131 -8.61 -8.12 -11.50
C PRO A 131 -8.98 -9.49 -10.94
N ASP A 132 -10.04 -10.09 -11.50
CA ASP A 132 -10.40 -11.48 -11.20
C ASP A 132 -9.21 -12.42 -11.43
N GLY A 133 -8.96 -13.32 -10.48
CA GLY A 133 -7.87 -14.28 -10.51
C GLY A 133 -6.51 -13.74 -10.03
N GLU A 134 -6.38 -12.46 -9.70
CA GLU A 134 -5.12 -11.93 -9.16
C GLU A 134 -4.73 -12.67 -7.88
N GLU A 135 -3.48 -13.19 -7.83
CA GLU A 135 -2.92 -14.02 -6.75
C GLU A 135 -3.80 -15.24 -6.39
N GLY A 136 -4.71 -15.66 -7.30
CA GLY A 136 -5.62 -16.78 -7.11
C GLY A 136 -6.97 -16.43 -6.47
N TYR A 137 -7.21 -15.15 -6.18
CA TYR A 137 -8.48 -14.72 -5.60
C TYR A 137 -9.57 -14.51 -6.65
N PRO A 138 -10.82 -14.94 -6.38
CA PRO A 138 -11.93 -14.74 -7.30
C PRO A 138 -12.47 -13.30 -7.29
N GLY A 139 -13.03 -12.92 -8.41
CA GLY A 139 -13.73 -11.65 -8.61
C GLY A 139 -12.82 -10.43 -8.70
N THR A 140 -13.30 -9.38 -9.32
CA THR A 140 -12.62 -8.09 -9.39
C THR A 140 -12.87 -7.27 -8.13
N VAL A 141 -11.83 -6.71 -7.53
CA VAL A 141 -11.91 -5.84 -6.35
C VAL A 141 -11.45 -4.44 -6.72
N CYS A 142 -12.30 -3.44 -6.47
CA CYS A 142 -11.94 -2.03 -6.53
C CYS A 142 -11.56 -1.58 -5.12
N ALA A 143 -10.27 -1.34 -4.90
CA ALA A 143 -9.75 -0.88 -3.62
C ALA A 143 -9.48 0.63 -3.67
N GLN A 144 -9.89 1.32 -2.61
CA GLN A 144 -9.58 2.73 -2.38
C GLN A 144 -9.03 2.91 -0.97
N VAL A 145 -7.94 3.66 -0.87
CA VAL A 145 -7.37 4.09 0.42
C VAL A 145 -7.25 5.60 0.40
N THR A 146 -7.74 6.25 1.45
CA THR A 146 -7.69 7.70 1.59
C THR A 146 -6.87 8.08 2.81
N TYR A 147 -5.79 8.81 2.58
CA TYR A 147 -4.97 9.46 3.59
C TYR A 147 -5.42 10.91 3.73
N LYS A 148 -5.63 11.37 4.96
CA LYS A 148 -6.08 12.73 5.22
C LYS A 148 -5.36 13.32 6.42
N LEU A 149 -4.83 14.53 6.25
CA LEU A 149 -4.20 15.32 7.30
C LEU A 149 -5.01 16.59 7.56
N SER A 150 -5.39 16.80 8.82
CA SER A 150 -6.12 17.98 9.28
C SER A 150 -5.54 18.44 10.62
N GLY A 151 -4.80 19.53 10.62
CA GLY A 151 -4.09 20.01 11.81
C GLY A 151 -3.17 18.94 12.40
N LYS A 152 -3.52 18.43 13.58
CA LYS A 152 -2.76 17.39 14.30
C LYS A 152 -3.33 15.97 14.11
N GLN A 153 -4.33 15.81 13.26
CA GLN A 153 -4.98 14.52 13.04
C GLN A 153 -4.63 13.98 11.66
N PHE A 154 -4.00 12.81 11.63
CA PHE A 154 -3.81 12.01 10.42
C PHE A 154 -4.74 10.80 10.46
N SER A 155 -5.39 10.49 9.34
CA SER A 155 -6.30 9.36 9.22
C SER A 155 -6.06 8.58 7.92
N ILE A 156 -6.27 7.27 7.99
CA ILE A 156 -6.26 6.33 6.87
C ILE A 156 -7.60 5.62 6.86
N ARG A 157 -8.26 5.57 5.71
CA ARG A 157 -9.55 4.90 5.51
C ARG A 157 -9.52 4.04 4.26
#